data_4c84686dd5036a746a5cdea61a9adc3a
#
_entry.id   4c84686dd5036a746a5cdea61a9adc3a
#
_cell.length_a   1.000
_cell.length_b   1.000
_cell.length_c   1.000
_cell.angle_alpha   90.00
_cell.angle_beta   90.00
_cell.angle_gamma   90.00
#
_symmetry.space_group_name_H-M   'P 1'
#
loop_
_entity.id
_entity.type
_entity.pdbx_description
1 polymer ?
#
loop_
_entity_poly.entity_id
_entity_poly.type
_entity_poly.pdbx_seq_one_letter_code
_entity_poly.pdbx_strand_id
1 'polypeptide(L)'
;MQLFAKIPIPVYKLLLIAATAVWGVSFVVMKDVVEVLPPAWLLGIRFTLAGIIIAFFLRKQIARIFSLKVLAMGIVLGALDFLAFLTQTIGLQHTTPGINAFLTATYCVIVPFVWWIVGRKRPSVFNIGAALIAILGIWFVSVSSSSAGFSLGLGEGLTLCCAFFFAVHIVTVSKFAGYANVLVLTAIQFLSEGFFGLALGIATEPAPALEVFTPDIIGQLAFLIIFASVICFGIQNISLAYVPPAQASLFLSLESVFGVVFSVLLYGEQMTLRLVIGFILIFIAILISELFPLKRKSPKEKLESKEA
;
A
#
# COMPACT_ATOMS: atom_id res chain seq x y z
N MET A 1 -0.76 22.87 -7.46
CA MET A 1 -0.18 22.04 -8.54
C MET A 1 0.96 22.71 -9.30
N GLN A 2 0.94 24.02 -9.57
CA GLN A 2 2.06 24.69 -10.30
C GLN A 2 3.42 24.64 -9.58
N LEU A 3 3.44 24.58 -8.25
CA LEU A 3 4.67 24.47 -7.47
C LEU A 3 5.36 23.11 -7.67
N PHE A 4 4.59 22.04 -7.73
CA PHE A 4 5.08 20.67 -7.91
C PHE A 4 5.53 20.39 -9.35
N ALA A 5 4.92 21.02 -10.35
CA ALA A 5 5.29 20.84 -11.77
C ALA A 5 6.74 21.24 -12.10
N LYS A 6 7.41 22.02 -11.23
CA LYS A 6 8.81 22.45 -11.41
C LYS A 6 9.84 21.49 -10.81
N ILE A 7 9.39 20.46 -10.08
CA ILE A 7 10.27 19.49 -9.44
C ILE A 7 10.74 18.46 -10.48
N PRO A 8 12.06 18.21 -10.61
CA PRO A 8 12.56 17.19 -11.55
C PRO A 8 12.06 15.78 -11.22
N ILE A 9 11.77 14.97 -12.23
CA ILE A 9 11.31 13.59 -12.07
C ILE A 9 12.20 12.74 -11.14
N PRO A 10 13.55 12.83 -11.17
CA PRO A 10 14.38 12.08 -10.23
C PRO A 10 14.08 12.36 -8.76
N VAL A 11 13.69 13.61 -8.43
CA VAL A 11 13.34 13.96 -7.04
C VAL A 11 12.08 13.23 -6.58
N TYR A 12 11.06 13.10 -7.44
CA TYR A 12 9.88 12.29 -7.12
C TYR A 12 10.22 10.82 -6.87
N LYS A 13 11.15 10.25 -7.65
CA LYS A 13 11.63 8.88 -7.44
C LYS A 13 12.33 8.72 -6.10
N LEU A 14 13.20 9.67 -5.73
CA LEU A 14 13.85 9.67 -4.41
C LEU A 14 12.85 9.83 -3.27
N LEU A 15 11.84 10.69 -3.42
CA LEU A 15 10.77 10.86 -2.43
C LEU A 15 9.95 9.56 -2.27
N LEU A 16 9.68 8.83 -3.36
CA LEU A 16 9.02 7.52 -3.29
C LEU A 16 9.87 6.51 -2.52
N ILE A 17 11.19 6.45 -2.78
CA ILE A 17 12.09 5.56 -2.03
C ILE A 17 12.09 5.94 -0.53
N ALA A 18 12.15 7.23 -0.20
CA ALA A 18 12.08 7.68 1.19
C ALA A 18 10.75 7.29 1.85
N ALA A 19 9.63 7.43 1.13
CA ALA A 19 8.32 7.01 1.62
C ALA A 19 8.26 5.50 1.90
N THR A 20 8.85 4.67 1.02
CA THR A 20 8.88 3.22 1.22
C THR A 20 9.76 2.80 2.40
N ALA A 21 10.82 3.54 2.70
CA ALA A 21 11.61 3.31 3.91
C ALA A 21 10.78 3.60 5.18
N VAL A 22 10.00 4.69 5.20
CA VAL A 22 9.08 5.01 6.30
C VAL A 22 8.01 3.93 6.45
N TRP A 23 7.43 3.45 5.34
CA TRP A 23 6.46 2.36 5.39
C TRP A 23 7.08 1.05 5.85
N GLY A 24 8.33 0.76 5.47
CA GLY A 24 9.07 -0.39 5.98
C GLY A 24 9.15 -0.40 7.52
N VAL A 25 9.49 0.75 8.13
CA VAL A 25 9.46 0.92 9.60
C VAL A 25 8.04 0.79 10.14
N SER A 26 7.04 1.32 9.41
CA SER A 26 5.66 1.33 9.91
C SER A 26 5.06 -0.06 10.11
N PHE A 27 5.55 -1.11 9.42
CA PHE A 27 5.13 -2.49 9.69
C PHE A 27 5.52 -2.96 11.10
N VAL A 28 6.72 -2.60 11.56
CA VAL A 28 7.17 -2.93 12.92
C VAL A 28 6.38 -2.12 13.94
N VAL A 29 6.27 -0.81 13.74
CA VAL A 29 5.49 0.07 14.63
C VAL A 29 4.03 -0.37 14.71
N MET A 30 3.41 -0.74 13.58
CA MET A 30 2.05 -1.27 13.57
C MET A 30 1.92 -2.59 14.33
N LYS A 31 2.95 -3.46 14.27
CA LYS A 31 2.95 -4.72 15.01
C LYS A 31 2.86 -4.47 16.50
N ASP A 32 3.67 -3.54 17.02
CA ASP A 32 3.65 -3.18 18.44
C ASP A 32 2.30 -2.56 18.87
N VAL A 33 1.79 -1.62 18.06
CA VAL A 33 0.54 -0.93 18.41
C VAL A 33 -0.67 -1.88 18.37
N VAL A 34 -0.72 -2.83 17.42
CA VAL A 34 -1.86 -3.74 17.26
C VAL A 34 -1.92 -4.82 18.34
N GLU A 35 -0.86 -4.99 19.14
CA GLU A 35 -0.85 -5.87 20.30
C GLU A 35 -1.67 -5.29 21.47
N VAL A 36 -1.81 -3.96 21.52
CA VAL A 36 -2.49 -3.25 22.63
C VAL A 36 -3.75 -2.50 22.17
N LEU A 37 -3.84 -2.13 20.90
CA LEU A 37 -4.97 -1.39 20.34
C LEU A 37 -5.66 -2.25 19.27
N PRO A 38 -6.97 -2.54 19.42
CA PRO A 38 -7.70 -3.35 18.45
C PRO A 38 -7.64 -2.77 17.03
N PRO A 39 -7.58 -3.60 15.98
CA PRO A 39 -7.32 -3.18 14.59
C PRO A 39 -8.25 -2.09 14.07
N ALA A 40 -9.57 -2.22 14.28
CA ALA A 40 -10.52 -1.24 13.76
C ALA A 40 -10.39 0.11 14.50
N TRP A 41 -10.15 0.11 15.81
CA TRP A 41 -9.86 1.33 16.56
C TRP A 41 -8.57 1.99 16.13
N LEU A 42 -7.50 1.22 15.91
CA LEU A 42 -6.23 1.72 15.40
C LEU A 42 -6.43 2.45 14.07
N LEU A 43 -7.09 1.80 13.10
CA LEU A 43 -7.35 2.41 11.78
C LEU A 43 -8.29 3.60 11.88
N GLY A 44 -9.32 3.50 12.70
CA GLY A 44 -10.28 4.58 12.95
C GLY A 44 -9.59 5.84 13.47
N ILE A 45 -8.77 5.74 14.50
CA ILE A 45 -8.00 6.86 15.09
C ILE A 45 -7.00 7.39 14.06
N ARG A 46 -6.17 6.51 13.48
CA ARG A 46 -5.10 6.85 12.56
C ARG A 46 -5.62 7.66 11.37
N PHE A 47 -6.60 7.13 10.65
CA PHE A 47 -7.07 7.74 9.41
C PHE A 47 -8.04 8.90 9.62
N THR A 48 -8.80 8.92 10.72
CA THR A 48 -9.57 10.13 11.09
C THR A 48 -8.64 11.31 11.33
N LEU A 49 -7.60 11.14 12.15
CA LEU A 49 -6.66 12.23 12.44
C LEU A 49 -5.85 12.63 11.21
N ALA A 50 -5.36 11.66 10.42
CA ALA A 50 -4.69 11.95 9.15
C ALA A 50 -5.59 12.71 8.17
N GLY A 51 -6.85 12.29 8.04
CA GLY A 51 -7.85 12.95 7.21
C GLY A 51 -8.16 14.38 7.66
N ILE A 52 -8.32 14.61 8.96
CA ILE A 52 -8.51 15.95 9.54
C ILE A 52 -7.31 16.85 9.23
N ILE A 53 -6.08 16.36 9.41
CA ILE A 53 -4.87 17.13 9.12
C ILE A 53 -4.85 17.54 7.64
N ILE A 54 -5.02 16.61 6.71
CA ILE A 54 -5.01 16.93 5.28
C ILE A 54 -6.17 17.85 4.91
N ALA A 55 -7.38 17.59 5.42
CA ALA A 55 -8.55 18.41 5.15
C ALA A 55 -8.38 19.86 5.66
N PHE A 56 -7.76 20.05 6.82
CA PHE A 56 -7.46 21.38 7.35
C PHE A 56 -6.55 22.18 6.42
N PHE A 57 -5.46 21.59 5.92
CA PHE A 57 -4.56 22.26 4.98
C PHE A 57 -5.20 22.48 3.61
N LEU A 58 -6.09 21.60 3.18
CA LEU A 58 -6.76 21.68 1.88
C LEU A 58 -8.17 22.29 1.93
N ARG A 59 -8.62 22.84 3.07
CA ARG A 59 -9.99 23.31 3.27
C ARG A 59 -10.51 24.24 2.16
N LYS A 60 -9.66 25.17 1.68
CA LYS A 60 -10.02 26.09 0.59
C LYS A 60 -10.18 25.37 -0.76
N GLN A 61 -9.38 24.36 -1.01
CA GLN A 61 -9.43 23.57 -2.23
C GLN A 61 -10.65 22.65 -2.21
N ILE A 62 -10.90 22.00 -1.06
CA ILE A 62 -12.07 21.14 -0.85
C ILE A 62 -13.34 21.96 -1.10
N ALA A 63 -13.49 23.12 -0.43
CA ALA A 63 -14.67 23.98 -0.61
C ALA A 63 -14.91 24.41 -2.07
N ARG A 64 -13.83 24.59 -2.84
CA ARG A 64 -13.90 25.02 -4.24
C ARG A 64 -14.33 23.91 -5.22
N ILE A 65 -13.95 22.66 -4.97
CA ILE A 65 -14.17 21.55 -5.90
C ILE A 65 -15.12 20.48 -5.34
N PHE A 66 -15.69 20.72 -4.15
CA PHE A 66 -16.62 19.79 -3.52
C PHE A 66 -17.83 19.54 -4.41
N SER A 67 -18.10 18.28 -4.67
CA SER A 67 -19.30 17.82 -5.35
C SER A 67 -19.65 16.43 -4.85
N LEU A 68 -20.91 16.03 -5.00
CA LEU A 68 -21.35 14.69 -4.61
C LEU A 68 -20.56 13.59 -5.32
N LYS A 69 -20.13 13.85 -6.57
CA LYS A 69 -19.28 12.92 -7.33
C LYS A 69 -17.89 12.79 -6.71
N VAL A 70 -17.25 13.88 -6.31
CA VAL A 70 -15.93 13.88 -5.65
C VAL A 70 -16.03 13.21 -4.29
N LEU A 71 -17.10 13.47 -3.53
CA LEU A 71 -17.37 12.78 -2.27
C LEU A 71 -17.51 11.26 -2.47
N ALA A 72 -18.34 10.83 -3.42
CA ALA A 72 -18.54 9.42 -3.73
C ALA A 72 -17.23 8.73 -4.16
N MET A 73 -16.40 9.40 -4.98
CA MET A 73 -15.08 8.88 -5.37
C MET A 73 -14.17 8.69 -4.15
N GLY A 74 -14.11 9.67 -3.24
CA GLY A 74 -13.32 9.57 -2.02
C GLY A 74 -13.81 8.47 -1.08
N ILE A 75 -15.13 8.29 -0.94
CA ILE A 75 -15.73 7.20 -0.14
C ILE A 75 -15.36 5.83 -0.72
N VAL A 76 -15.43 5.66 -2.04
CA VAL A 76 -15.04 4.40 -2.70
C VAL A 76 -13.56 4.10 -2.45
N LEU A 77 -12.68 5.10 -2.59
CA LEU A 77 -11.26 4.94 -2.27
C LEU A 77 -11.05 4.58 -0.81
N GLY A 78 -11.75 5.27 0.12
CA GLY A 78 -11.66 5.01 1.54
C GLY A 78 -12.17 3.61 1.93
N ALA A 79 -13.22 3.11 1.28
CA ALA A 79 -13.70 1.76 1.53
C ALA A 79 -12.70 0.69 1.06
N LEU A 80 -12.10 0.87 -0.12
CA LEU A 80 -11.10 -0.06 -0.65
C LEU A 80 -9.82 -0.06 0.21
N ASP A 81 -9.36 1.12 0.61
CA ASP A 81 -8.16 1.28 1.43
C ASP A 81 -8.40 0.75 2.85
N PHE A 82 -9.58 1.02 3.42
CA PHE A 82 -10.00 0.44 4.70
C PHE A 82 -9.96 -1.08 4.70
N LEU A 83 -10.53 -1.72 3.67
CA LEU A 83 -10.50 -3.18 3.55
C LEU A 83 -9.06 -3.71 3.41
N ALA A 84 -8.22 -2.99 2.67
CA ALA A 84 -6.82 -3.33 2.54
C ALA A 84 -6.09 -3.24 3.88
N PHE A 85 -6.17 -2.10 4.57
CA PHE A 85 -5.51 -1.93 5.87
C PHE A 85 -6.11 -2.80 6.97
N LEU A 86 -7.41 -3.04 6.97
CA LEU A 86 -8.05 -3.92 7.95
C LEU A 86 -7.52 -5.35 7.82
N THR A 87 -7.53 -5.90 6.61
CA THR A 87 -6.99 -7.25 6.36
C THR A 87 -5.49 -7.32 6.60
N GLN A 88 -4.73 -6.26 6.27
CA GLN A 88 -3.30 -6.15 6.58
C GLN A 88 -3.05 -6.15 8.09
N THR A 89 -3.78 -5.33 8.83
CA THR A 89 -3.57 -5.13 10.27
C THR A 89 -3.97 -6.37 11.07
N ILE A 90 -5.10 -7.01 10.72
CA ILE A 90 -5.49 -8.30 11.33
C ILE A 90 -4.48 -9.38 10.90
N GLY A 91 -4.07 -9.40 9.63
CA GLY A 91 -3.03 -10.32 9.16
C GLY A 91 -1.73 -10.18 9.94
N LEU A 92 -1.32 -8.93 10.23
CA LEU A 92 -0.11 -8.62 10.99
C LEU A 92 -0.15 -9.13 12.44
N GLN A 93 -1.33 -9.26 13.06
CA GLN A 93 -1.46 -9.92 14.38
C GLN A 93 -1.01 -11.38 14.34
N HIS A 94 -1.18 -12.06 13.20
CA HIS A 94 -0.95 -13.49 13.03
C HIS A 94 0.31 -13.83 12.23
N THR A 95 1.11 -12.85 11.83
CA THR A 95 2.37 -13.05 11.10
C THR A 95 3.43 -12.04 11.54
N THR A 96 4.63 -12.10 10.96
CA THR A 96 5.72 -11.16 11.25
C THR A 96 5.63 -9.91 10.36
N PRO A 97 6.21 -8.77 10.78
CA PRO A 97 6.25 -7.57 9.96
C PRO A 97 6.90 -7.77 8.58
N GLY A 98 7.98 -8.56 8.50
CA GLY A 98 8.66 -8.85 7.25
C GLY A 98 7.82 -9.67 6.29
N ILE A 99 7.18 -10.75 6.76
CA ILE A 99 6.26 -11.57 5.96
C ILE A 99 5.08 -10.71 5.48
N ASN A 100 4.48 -9.92 6.38
CA ASN A 100 3.36 -9.03 6.04
C ASN A 100 3.76 -8.01 4.97
N ALA A 101 4.93 -7.36 5.09
CA ALA A 101 5.43 -6.41 4.10
C ALA A 101 5.65 -7.05 2.71
N PHE A 102 6.27 -8.23 2.66
CA PHE A 102 6.51 -8.91 1.37
C PHE A 102 5.23 -9.42 0.71
N LEU A 103 4.32 -10.00 1.47
CA LEU A 103 3.05 -10.47 0.92
C LEU A 103 2.17 -9.29 0.48
N THR A 104 2.17 -8.18 1.22
CA THR A 104 1.49 -6.95 0.79
C THR A 104 2.02 -6.49 -0.56
N ALA A 105 3.33 -6.42 -0.77
CA ALA A 105 3.94 -5.95 -2.03
C ALA A 105 3.57 -6.81 -3.25
N THR A 106 2.99 -8.00 -3.08
CA THR A 106 2.46 -8.80 -4.20
C THR A 106 1.32 -8.07 -4.94
N TYR A 107 0.76 -6.98 -4.39
CA TYR A 107 -0.17 -6.12 -5.14
C TYR A 107 0.42 -5.67 -6.48
N CYS A 108 1.72 -5.44 -6.57
CA CYS A 108 2.40 -5.08 -7.82
C CYS A 108 2.21 -6.13 -8.92
N VAL A 109 2.19 -7.41 -8.54
CA VAL A 109 1.93 -8.52 -9.49
C VAL A 109 0.44 -8.60 -9.84
N ILE A 110 -0.46 -8.22 -8.92
CA ILE A 110 -1.91 -8.28 -9.10
C ILE A 110 -2.43 -7.10 -9.95
N VAL A 111 -1.84 -5.91 -9.80
CA VAL A 111 -2.24 -4.67 -10.51
C VAL A 111 -2.45 -4.84 -12.03
N PRO A 112 -1.56 -5.49 -12.80
CA PRO A 112 -1.77 -5.69 -14.24
C PRO A 112 -3.05 -6.48 -14.57
N PHE A 113 -3.44 -7.43 -13.73
CA PHE A 113 -4.65 -8.24 -13.92
C PHE A 113 -5.91 -7.45 -13.58
N VAL A 114 -5.89 -6.68 -12.48
CA VAL A 114 -6.98 -5.75 -12.14
C VAL A 114 -7.14 -4.71 -13.24
N TRP A 115 -6.02 -4.17 -13.74
CA TRP A 115 -6.04 -3.21 -14.86
C TRP A 115 -6.60 -3.83 -16.14
N TRP A 116 -6.40 -5.11 -16.38
CA TRP A 116 -7.01 -5.81 -17.53
C TRP A 116 -8.54 -5.83 -17.42
N ILE A 117 -9.08 -6.20 -16.27
CA ILE A 117 -10.53 -6.23 -16.04
C ILE A 117 -11.16 -4.84 -16.26
N VAL A 118 -10.50 -3.81 -15.72
CA VAL A 118 -11.02 -2.44 -15.67
C VAL A 118 -10.70 -1.65 -16.95
N GLY A 119 -9.52 -1.84 -17.54
CA GLY A 119 -8.98 -1.10 -18.70
C GLY A 119 -8.98 -1.91 -20.01
N ARG A 120 -9.42 -3.17 -19.96
CA ARG A 120 -9.44 -4.12 -21.11
C ARG A 120 -8.08 -4.33 -21.80
N LYS A 121 -6.97 -3.97 -21.15
CA LYS A 121 -5.61 -4.20 -21.65
C LYS A 121 -5.08 -5.52 -21.07
N ARG A 122 -4.91 -6.54 -21.92
CA ARG A 122 -4.43 -7.86 -21.51
C ARG A 122 -3.05 -7.77 -20.85
N PRO A 123 -2.80 -8.52 -19.75
CA PRO A 123 -1.49 -8.65 -19.15
C PRO A 123 -0.50 -9.26 -20.17
N SER A 124 0.75 -8.88 -20.05
CA SER A 124 1.82 -9.44 -20.89
C SER A 124 2.17 -10.86 -20.42
N VAL A 125 2.88 -11.61 -21.28
CA VAL A 125 3.43 -12.92 -20.91
C VAL A 125 4.35 -12.81 -19.68
N PHE A 126 5.06 -11.69 -19.55
CA PHE A 126 5.89 -11.41 -18.38
C PHE A 126 5.08 -11.26 -17.09
N ASN A 127 3.91 -10.63 -17.14
CA ASN A 127 3.03 -10.53 -15.96
C ASN A 127 2.50 -11.92 -15.55
N ILE A 128 2.20 -12.79 -16.51
CA ILE A 128 1.77 -14.18 -16.22
C ILE A 128 2.93 -14.96 -15.59
N GLY A 129 4.13 -14.88 -16.17
CA GLY A 129 5.33 -15.50 -15.60
C GLY A 129 5.65 -14.99 -14.20
N ALA A 130 5.55 -13.67 -13.98
CA ALA A 130 5.72 -13.06 -12.67
C ALA A 130 4.72 -13.60 -11.64
N ALA A 131 3.44 -13.75 -12.02
CA ALA A 131 2.42 -14.30 -11.14
C ALA A 131 2.75 -15.75 -10.71
N LEU A 132 3.23 -16.59 -11.64
CA LEU A 132 3.64 -17.96 -11.32
C LEU A 132 4.85 -17.99 -10.35
N ILE A 133 5.84 -17.11 -10.57
CA ILE A 133 7.01 -17.00 -9.68
C ILE A 133 6.58 -16.47 -8.30
N ALA A 134 5.65 -15.49 -8.24
CA ALA A 134 5.11 -14.98 -6.98
C ALA A 134 4.39 -16.07 -6.19
N ILE A 135 3.55 -16.88 -6.84
CA ILE A 135 2.87 -18.02 -6.21
C ILE A 135 3.87 -19.00 -5.60
N LEU A 136 4.96 -19.30 -6.33
CA LEU A 136 6.04 -20.16 -5.81
C LEU A 136 6.72 -19.52 -4.60
N GLY A 137 7.01 -18.22 -4.66
CA GLY A 137 7.59 -17.48 -3.52
C GLY A 137 6.67 -17.47 -2.30
N ILE A 138 5.37 -17.22 -2.49
CA ILE A 138 4.34 -17.29 -1.43
C ILE A 138 4.33 -18.70 -0.80
N TRP A 139 4.44 -19.75 -1.61
CA TRP A 139 4.53 -21.11 -1.10
C TRP A 139 5.73 -21.29 -0.15
N PHE A 140 6.91 -20.80 -0.52
CA PHE A 140 8.11 -20.86 0.33
C PHE A 140 7.93 -20.08 1.64
N VAL A 141 7.28 -18.93 1.61
CA VAL A 141 7.01 -18.11 2.80
C VAL A 141 5.99 -18.77 3.73
N SER A 142 4.95 -19.41 3.16
CA SER A 142 3.80 -19.92 3.90
C SER A 142 3.93 -21.37 4.38
N VAL A 143 4.92 -22.14 3.88
CA VAL A 143 5.09 -23.52 4.34
C VAL A 143 5.68 -23.56 5.74
N SER A 144 4.91 -24.08 6.70
CA SER A 144 5.39 -24.31 8.06
C SER A 144 6.46 -25.40 8.12
N SER A 145 7.39 -25.30 9.08
CA SER A 145 8.40 -26.34 9.36
C SER A 145 7.81 -27.60 9.98
N SER A 146 6.57 -27.56 10.42
CA SER A 146 5.85 -28.74 10.91
C SER A 146 5.43 -29.61 9.73
N SER A 147 5.64 -30.92 9.83
CA SER A 147 5.49 -31.99 8.85
C SER A 147 4.14 -32.18 8.16
N ALA A 148 3.24 -31.20 8.18
CA ALA A 148 1.85 -31.28 7.74
C ALA A 148 1.54 -30.64 6.38
N GLY A 149 2.53 -30.37 5.51
CA GLY A 149 2.27 -29.86 4.16
C GLY A 149 2.01 -28.35 4.09
N PHE A 150 1.53 -27.90 2.93
CA PHE A 150 1.14 -26.49 2.69
C PHE A 150 -0.06 -26.13 3.56
N SER A 151 0.11 -25.22 4.50
CA SER A 151 -0.98 -24.55 5.20
C SER A 151 -0.75 -23.05 5.12
N LEU A 152 -1.58 -22.35 4.34
CA LEU A 152 -1.64 -20.90 4.36
C LEU A 152 -2.20 -20.49 5.73
N GLY A 153 -1.37 -19.84 6.56
CA GLY A 153 -1.81 -19.32 7.86
C GLY A 153 -2.83 -18.19 7.68
N LEU A 154 -3.57 -17.91 8.74
CA LEU A 154 -4.54 -16.82 8.75
C LEU A 154 -3.87 -15.47 8.42
N GLY A 155 -2.68 -15.23 8.98
CA GLY A 155 -1.90 -14.00 8.76
C GLY A 155 -1.52 -13.78 7.30
N GLU A 156 -0.98 -14.82 6.66
CA GLU A 156 -0.59 -14.78 5.25
C GLU A 156 -1.81 -14.66 4.34
N GLY A 157 -2.89 -15.40 4.62
CA GLY A 157 -4.13 -15.34 3.86
C GLY A 157 -4.76 -13.95 3.87
N LEU A 158 -4.87 -13.33 5.04
CA LEU A 158 -5.40 -11.96 5.18
C LEU A 158 -4.48 -10.93 4.52
N THR A 159 -3.15 -11.11 4.59
CA THR A 159 -2.20 -10.22 3.92
C THR A 159 -2.28 -10.33 2.40
N LEU A 160 -2.56 -11.50 1.85
CA LEU A 160 -2.83 -11.65 0.41
C LEU A 160 -4.16 -11.01 0.00
N CYS A 161 -5.20 -11.07 0.85
CA CYS A 161 -6.44 -10.30 0.64
C CYS A 161 -6.15 -8.78 0.64
N CYS A 162 -5.30 -8.31 1.56
CA CYS A 162 -4.84 -6.94 1.58
C CYS A 162 -4.19 -6.55 0.25
N ALA A 163 -3.26 -7.36 -0.27
CA ALA A 163 -2.59 -7.11 -1.54
C ALA A 163 -3.59 -6.99 -2.71
N PHE A 164 -4.65 -7.79 -2.71
CA PHE A 164 -5.72 -7.68 -3.70
C PHE A 164 -6.47 -6.34 -3.58
N PHE A 165 -6.88 -5.95 -2.37
CA PHE A 165 -7.58 -4.67 -2.16
C PHE A 165 -6.70 -3.47 -2.51
N PHE A 166 -5.41 -3.48 -2.16
CA PHE A 166 -4.48 -2.43 -2.59
C PHE A 166 -4.33 -2.38 -4.11
N ALA A 167 -4.27 -3.52 -4.79
CA ALA A 167 -4.22 -3.53 -6.26
C ALA A 167 -5.47 -2.88 -6.87
N VAL A 168 -6.67 -3.18 -6.34
CA VAL A 168 -7.92 -2.54 -6.78
C VAL A 168 -7.92 -1.06 -6.44
N HIS A 169 -7.48 -0.66 -5.23
CA HIS A 169 -7.37 0.72 -4.81
C HIS A 169 -6.45 1.53 -5.74
N ILE A 170 -5.21 1.07 -6.00
CA ILE A 170 -4.24 1.73 -6.88
C ILE A 170 -4.82 1.96 -8.29
N VAL A 171 -5.48 0.96 -8.86
CA VAL A 171 -6.14 1.07 -10.16
C VAL A 171 -7.27 2.10 -10.13
N THR A 172 -8.04 2.13 -9.04
CA THR A 172 -9.16 3.07 -8.86
C THR A 172 -8.65 4.49 -8.68
N VAL A 173 -7.60 4.72 -7.87
CA VAL A 173 -6.92 6.02 -7.74
C VAL A 173 -6.46 6.54 -9.09
N SER A 174 -5.78 5.70 -9.88
CA SER A 174 -5.30 6.06 -11.21
C SER A 174 -6.43 6.51 -12.15
N LYS A 175 -7.62 5.89 -12.04
CA LYS A 175 -8.80 6.32 -12.82
C LYS A 175 -9.37 7.65 -12.32
N PHE A 176 -9.48 7.82 -11.01
CA PHE A 176 -10.11 8.99 -10.40
C PHE A 176 -9.21 10.23 -10.46
N ALA A 177 -7.87 10.05 -10.51
CA ALA A 177 -6.90 11.14 -10.66
C ALA A 177 -7.13 12.04 -11.90
N GLY A 178 -7.74 11.49 -12.95
CA GLY A 178 -8.13 12.24 -14.14
C GLY A 178 -9.36 13.13 -13.97
N TYR A 179 -10.14 12.96 -12.88
CA TYR A 179 -11.40 13.67 -12.66
C TYR A 179 -11.35 14.71 -11.53
N ALA A 180 -10.48 14.52 -10.54
CA ALA A 180 -10.40 15.40 -9.39
C ALA A 180 -8.97 15.54 -8.86
N ASN A 181 -8.75 16.57 -8.02
CA ASN A 181 -7.46 16.73 -7.35
C ASN A 181 -7.23 15.55 -6.38
N VAL A 182 -6.16 14.80 -6.63
CA VAL A 182 -5.83 13.57 -5.89
C VAL A 182 -5.67 13.82 -4.39
N LEU A 183 -5.08 14.95 -3.98
CA LEU A 183 -4.93 15.27 -2.55
C LEU A 183 -6.29 15.53 -1.87
N VAL A 184 -7.26 16.12 -2.59
CA VAL A 184 -8.63 16.27 -2.06
C VAL A 184 -9.31 14.91 -1.97
N LEU A 185 -9.13 14.04 -2.96
CA LEU A 185 -9.61 12.66 -2.88
C LEU A 185 -8.98 11.92 -1.69
N THR A 186 -7.68 12.10 -1.44
CA THR A 186 -6.98 11.49 -0.29
C THR A 186 -7.53 11.98 1.06
N ALA A 187 -7.87 13.27 1.17
CA ALA A 187 -8.48 13.78 2.40
C ALA A 187 -9.84 13.12 2.68
N ILE A 188 -10.69 13.00 1.65
CA ILE A 188 -12.01 12.36 1.77
C ILE A 188 -11.84 10.85 2.01
N GLN A 189 -10.91 10.20 1.31
CA GLN A 189 -10.54 8.81 1.50
C GLN A 189 -10.21 8.53 2.97
N PHE A 190 -9.27 9.26 3.56
CA PHE A 190 -8.86 9.04 4.95
C PHE A 190 -9.98 9.32 5.96
N LEU A 191 -10.79 10.37 5.75
CA LEU A 191 -11.95 10.61 6.61
C LEU A 191 -12.99 9.48 6.51
N SER A 192 -13.20 8.93 5.32
CA SER A 192 -14.12 7.80 5.12
C SER A 192 -13.56 6.51 5.73
N GLU A 193 -12.28 6.25 5.55
CA GLU A 193 -11.56 5.12 6.12
C GLU A 193 -11.59 5.17 7.65
N GLY A 194 -11.28 6.35 8.22
CA GLY A 194 -11.40 6.59 9.65
C GLY A 194 -12.82 6.36 10.18
N PHE A 195 -13.83 6.85 9.44
CA PHE A 195 -15.24 6.59 9.78
C PHE A 195 -15.57 5.09 9.78
N PHE A 196 -15.15 4.33 8.75
CA PHE A 196 -15.37 2.89 8.71
C PHE A 196 -14.67 2.16 9.84
N GLY A 197 -13.41 2.58 10.18
CA GLY A 197 -12.66 2.02 11.28
C GLY A 197 -13.35 2.26 12.62
N LEU A 198 -13.75 3.51 12.92
CA LEU A 198 -14.48 3.83 14.16
C LEU A 198 -15.83 3.11 14.23
N ALA A 199 -16.59 3.08 13.12
CA ALA A 199 -17.88 2.41 13.09
C ALA A 199 -17.75 0.91 13.35
N LEU A 200 -16.76 0.25 12.73
CA LEU A 200 -16.48 -1.16 12.95
C LEU A 200 -15.98 -1.42 14.38
N GLY A 201 -15.05 -0.58 14.88
CA GLY A 201 -14.52 -0.70 16.23
C GLY A 201 -15.62 -0.60 17.29
N ILE A 202 -16.49 0.40 17.18
CA ILE A 202 -17.65 0.56 18.10
C ILE A 202 -18.59 -0.65 18.02
N ALA A 203 -18.77 -1.24 16.84
CA ALA A 203 -19.71 -2.33 16.64
C ALA A 203 -19.18 -3.71 17.08
N THR A 204 -17.87 -3.94 16.99
CA THR A 204 -17.30 -5.31 17.09
C THR A 204 -16.14 -5.47 18.06
N GLU A 205 -15.49 -4.39 18.47
CA GLU A 205 -14.30 -4.45 19.33
C GLU A 205 -14.54 -3.75 20.66
N PRO A 206 -13.89 -4.22 21.76
CA PRO A 206 -13.95 -3.49 23.02
C PRO A 206 -13.33 -2.09 22.86
N ALA A 207 -13.94 -1.09 23.49
CA ALA A 207 -13.37 0.24 23.51
C ALA A 207 -11.99 0.21 24.21
N PRO A 208 -10.95 0.82 23.60
CA PRO A 208 -9.63 0.83 24.23
C PRO A 208 -9.66 1.62 25.54
N ALA A 209 -9.07 1.03 26.59
CA ALA A 209 -8.91 1.71 27.86
C ALA A 209 -7.94 2.90 27.72
N LEU A 210 -8.17 3.97 28.48
CA LEU A 210 -7.30 5.16 28.42
C LEU A 210 -5.85 4.86 28.81
N GLU A 211 -5.63 3.87 29.64
CA GLU A 211 -4.31 3.41 30.09
C GLU A 211 -3.44 2.85 28.94
N VAL A 212 -4.06 2.38 27.85
CA VAL A 212 -3.35 1.92 26.65
C VAL A 212 -2.58 3.06 25.97
N PHE A 213 -3.08 4.31 26.08
CA PHE A 213 -2.46 5.47 25.47
C PHE A 213 -1.28 6.02 26.26
N THR A 214 -0.28 5.17 26.47
CA THR A 214 1.00 5.57 27.07
C THR A 214 1.75 6.56 26.13
N PRO A 215 2.71 7.34 26.66
CA PRO A 215 3.52 8.25 25.82
C PRO A 215 4.18 7.54 24.62
N ASP A 216 4.58 6.27 24.80
CA ASP A 216 5.18 5.46 23.73
C ASP A 216 4.16 5.13 22.64
N ILE A 217 3.00 4.61 23.00
CA ILE A 217 1.91 4.33 22.04
C ILE A 217 1.44 5.60 21.33
N ILE A 218 1.35 6.73 22.05
CA ILE A 218 1.02 8.02 21.42
C ILE A 218 2.11 8.43 20.41
N GLY A 219 3.38 8.24 20.74
CA GLY A 219 4.50 8.50 19.82
C GLY A 219 4.44 7.62 18.57
N GLN A 220 4.18 6.33 18.74
CA GLN A 220 4.01 5.38 17.63
C GLN A 220 2.80 5.73 16.76
N LEU A 221 1.64 6.07 17.36
CA LEU A 221 0.47 6.56 16.63
C LEU A 221 0.77 7.86 15.88
N ALA A 222 1.45 8.81 16.49
CA ALA A 222 1.85 10.06 15.84
C ALA A 222 2.76 9.78 14.62
N PHE A 223 3.70 8.84 14.73
CA PHE A 223 4.52 8.39 13.61
C PHE A 223 3.65 7.81 12.48
N LEU A 224 2.71 6.92 12.78
CA LEU A 224 1.82 6.31 11.80
C LEU A 224 0.91 7.34 11.14
N ILE A 225 0.39 8.31 11.90
CA ILE A 225 -0.51 9.36 11.40
C ILE A 225 0.25 10.35 10.52
N ILE A 226 1.34 10.92 11.04
CA ILE A 226 2.01 12.04 10.39
C ILE A 226 2.92 11.53 9.26
N PHE A 227 3.83 10.62 9.56
CA PHE A 227 4.84 10.18 8.59
C PHE A 227 4.27 9.12 7.64
N ALA A 228 3.74 8.01 8.15
CA ALA A 228 3.29 6.93 7.30
C ALA A 228 2.00 7.26 6.53
N SER A 229 1.07 8.03 7.10
CA SER A 229 -0.18 8.40 6.40
C SER A 229 -0.06 9.77 5.71
N VAL A 230 0.00 10.88 6.44
CA VAL A 230 -0.10 12.23 5.82
C VAL A 230 1.04 12.49 4.83
N ILE A 231 2.28 12.27 5.24
CA ILE A 231 3.46 12.60 4.41
C ILE A 231 3.64 11.58 3.29
N CYS A 232 3.70 10.28 3.62
CA CYS A 232 4.02 9.27 2.61
C CYS A 232 2.92 9.11 1.56
N PHE A 233 1.64 9.07 1.94
CA PHE A 233 0.55 9.08 0.95
C PHE A 233 0.48 10.39 0.16
N GLY A 234 0.78 11.53 0.79
CA GLY A 234 0.92 12.80 0.08
C GLY A 234 2.02 12.73 -1.00
N ILE A 235 3.19 12.22 -0.65
CA ILE A 235 4.30 11.99 -1.58
C ILE A 235 3.91 11.02 -2.69
N GLN A 236 3.32 9.87 -2.34
CA GLN A 236 2.88 8.87 -3.31
C GLN A 236 1.90 9.47 -4.31
N ASN A 237 0.83 10.09 -3.83
CA ASN A 237 -0.24 10.58 -4.68
C ASN A 237 0.20 11.75 -5.57
N ILE A 238 1.07 12.64 -5.05
CA ILE A 238 1.69 13.68 -5.87
C ILE A 238 2.61 13.04 -6.92
N SER A 239 3.45 12.09 -6.53
CA SER A 239 4.40 11.44 -7.45
C SER A 239 3.69 10.68 -8.57
N LEU A 240 2.56 10.01 -8.29
CA LEU A 240 1.74 9.31 -9.28
C LEU A 240 1.13 10.25 -10.34
N ALA A 241 1.08 11.57 -10.08
CA ALA A 241 0.66 12.55 -11.08
C ALA A 241 1.77 12.89 -12.10
N TYR A 242 3.04 12.63 -11.76
CA TYR A 242 4.20 13.03 -12.58
C TYR A 242 5.10 11.87 -13.01
N VAL A 243 5.09 10.77 -12.28
CA VAL A 243 5.87 9.56 -12.58
C VAL A 243 4.94 8.54 -13.23
N PRO A 244 5.33 7.91 -14.35
CA PRO A 244 4.52 6.85 -14.95
C PRO A 244 4.19 5.75 -13.93
N PRO A 245 2.94 5.26 -13.87
CA PRO A 245 2.49 4.30 -12.85
C PRO A 245 3.40 3.07 -12.69
N ALA A 246 3.86 2.50 -13.81
CA ALA A 246 4.77 1.35 -13.81
C ALA A 246 6.16 1.68 -13.21
N GLN A 247 6.64 2.92 -13.31
CA GLN A 247 7.88 3.31 -12.64
C GLN A 247 7.65 3.60 -11.16
N ALA A 248 6.50 4.19 -10.82
CA ALA A 248 6.16 4.48 -9.43
C ALA A 248 5.98 3.18 -8.63
N SER A 249 5.27 2.17 -9.17
CA SER A 249 5.06 0.90 -8.49
C SER A 249 6.36 0.12 -8.26
N LEU A 250 7.35 0.22 -9.18
CA LEU A 250 8.67 -0.34 -8.94
C LEU A 250 9.36 0.27 -7.70
N PHE A 251 9.28 1.60 -7.53
CA PHE A 251 9.83 2.23 -6.34
C PHE A 251 9.03 1.90 -5.09
N LEU A 252 7.70 1.86 -5.20
CA LEU A 252 6.83 1.49 -4.09
C LEU A 252 7.07 0.06 -3.60
N SER A 253 7.42 -0.88 -4.49
CA SER A 253 7.72 -2.26 -4.09
C SER A 253 8.93 -2.40 -3.17
N LEU A 254 9.80 -1.38 -3.09
CA LEU A 254 10.91 -1.36 -2.15
C LEU A 254 10.45 -1.36 -0.68
N GLU A 255 9.18 -1.04 -0.41
CA GLU A 255 8.62 -1.16 0.94
C GLU A 255 8.78 -2.56 1.51
N SER A 256 8.70 -3.60 0.67
CA SER A 256 8.90 -4.98 1.09
C SER A 256 10.35 -5.25 1.54
N VAL A 257 11.32 -4.70 0.83
CA VAL A 257 12.74 -4.83 1.18
C VAL A 257 13.02 -4.10 2.49
N PHE A 258 12.57 -2.85 2.63
CA PHE A 258 12.71 -2.10 3.87
C PHE A 258 11.95 -2.76 5.02
N GLY A 259 10.74 -3.29 4.77
CA GLY A 259 9.95 -4.01 5.75
C GLY A 259 10.70 -5.20 6.35
N VAL A 260 11.33 -6.03 5.53
CA VAL A 260 12.16 -7.14 6.04
C VAL A 260 13.41 -6.63 6.76
N VAL A 261 14.11 -5.66 6.19
CA VAL A 261 15.30 -5.10 6.84
C VAL A 261 14.98 -4.59 8.25
N PHE A 262 13.92 -3.80 8.39
CA PHE A 262 13.50 -3.28 9.68
C PHE A 262 12.87 -4.34 10.59
N SER A 263 12.19 -5.33 10.03
CA SER A 263 11.69 -6.47 10.81
C SER A 263 12.83 -7.27 11.45
N VAL A 264 13.91 -7.52 10.70
CA VAL A 264 15.11 -8.18 11.26
C VAL A 264 15.80 -7.31 12.29
N LEU A 265 15.98 -6.01 12.00
CA LEU A 265 16.76 -5.12 12.86
C LEU A 265 16.03 -4.67 14.12
N LEU A 266 14.73 -4.43 14.05
CA LEU A 266 13.93 -3.83 15.12
C LEU A 266 13.02 -4.84 15.82
N TYR A 267 12.44 -5.79 15.08
CA TYR A 267 11.54 -6.81 15.62
C TYR A 267 12.25 -8.11 15.97
N GLY A 268 13.50 -8.33 15.44
CA GLY A 268 14.28 -9.54 15.68
C GLY A 268 13.80 -10.77 14.89
N GLU A 269 13.16 -10.56 13.73
CA GLU A 269 12.66 -11.66 12.89
C GLU A 269 13.79 -12.58 12.45
N GLN A 270 13.60 -13.89 12.68
CA GLN A 270 14.58 -14.91 12.33
C GLN A 270 14.49 -15.26 10.84
N MET A 271 15.55 -14.98 10.09
CA MET A 271 15.64 -15.28 8.66
C MET A 271 16.03 -16.73 8.40
N THR A 272 15.05 -17.58 8.15
CA THR A 272 15.32 -18.94 7.67
C THR A 272 15.67 -18.94 6.18
N LEU A 273 16.47 -19.93 5.73
CA LEU A 273 16.79 -20.06 4.29
C LEU A 273 15.54 -20.11 3.41
N ARG A 274 14.47 -20.71 3.91
CA ARG A 274 13.19 -20.80 3.23
C ARG A 274 12.55 -19.42 3.04
N LEU A 275 12.49 -18.58 4.09
CA LEU A 275 12.00 -17.21 4.01
C LEU A 275 12.82 -16.38 3.02
N VAL A 276 14.15 -16.50 3.05
CA VAL A 276 15.05 -15.82 2.12
C VAL A 276 14.74 -16.22 0.67
N ILE A 277 14.59 -17.51 0.38
CA ILE A 277 14.23 -17.99 -0.97
C ILE A 277 12.86 -17.42 -1.38
N GLY A 278 11.87 -17.50 -0.50
CA GLY A 278 10.52 -16.97 -0.76
C GLY A 278 10.53 -15.48 -1.07
N PHE A 279 11.23 -14.69 -0.28
CA PHE A 279 11.37 -13.24 -0.50
C PHE A 279 12.09 -12.91 -1.80
N ILE A 280 13.18 -13.62 -2.13
CA ILE A 280 13.89 -13.45 -3.41
C ILE A 280 12.97 -13.76 -4.58
N LEU A 281 12.19 -14.83 -4.54
CA LEU A 281 11.25 -15.19 -5.60
C LEU A 281 10.16 -14.15 -5.78
N ILE A 282 9.54 -13.68 -4.68
CA ILE A 282 8.52 -12.61 -4.74
C ILE A 282 9.14 -11.33 -5.31
N PHE A 283 10.33 -10.95 -4.86
CA PHE A 283 11.01 -9.75 -5.34
C PHE A 283 11.36 -9.84 -6.85
N ILE A 284 11.86 -10.99 -7.30
CA ILE A 284 12.10 -11.26 -8.74
C ILE A 284 10.78 -11.16 -9.52
N ALA A 285 9.69 -11.71 -9.00
CA ALA A 285 8.37 -11.61 -9.63
C ALA A 285 7.92 -10.14 -9.77
N ILE A 286 8.08 -9.33 -8.74
CA ILE A 286 7.79 -7.90 -8.77
C ILE A 286 8.63 -7.21 -9.85
N LEU A 287 9.94 -7.44 -9.87
CA LEU A 287 10.84 -6.86 -10.87
C LEU A 287 10.44 -7.25 -12.30
N ILE A 288 10.09 -8.51 -12.53
CA ILE A 288 9.63 -8.98 -13.85
C ILE A 288 8.33 -8.30 -14.23
N SER A 289 7.36 -8.24 -13.33
CA SER A 289 6.06 -7.61 -13.57
C SER A 289 6.18 -6.12 -13.93
N GLU A 290 7.09 -5.40 -13.28
CA GLU A 290 7.21 -3.95 -13.40
C GLU A 290 8.18 -3.50 -14.50
N LEU A 291 9.31 -4.20 -14.70
CA LEU A 291 10.34 -3.78 -15.63
C LEU A 291 10.06 -4.17 -17.09
N PHE A 292 9.51 -5.36 -17.33
CA PHE A 292 9.36 -5.86 -18.70
C PHE A 292 8.21 -5.23 -19.51
N PRO A 293 7.08 -4.78 -18.93
CA PRO A 293 6.07 -4.01 -19.65
C PRO A 293 6.57 -2.65 -20.17
N LEU A 294 7.61 -2.07 -19.53
CA LEU A 294 8.17 -0.76 -19.90
C LEU A 294 8.87 -0.74 -21.27
N LYS A 295 9.24 -1.89 -21.83
CA LYS A 295 9.94 -2.02 -23.13
C LYS A 295 9.02 -2.02 -24.36
N ARG A 296 7.71 -1.92 -24.22
CA ARG A 296 6.83 -1.73 -25.38
C ARG A 296 6.96 -0.29 -25.88
N LYS A 297 7.70 -0.09 -26.98
CA LYS A 297 7.70 1.16 -27.74
C LYS A 297 6.27 1.65 -27.95
N SER A 298 6.02 2.92 -27.69
CA SER A 298 4.72 3.53 -27.94
C SER A 298 4.34 3.37 -29.43
N PRO A 299 3.05 3.41 -29.78
CA PRO A 299 2.65 3.37 -31.19
C PRO A 299 3.34 4.46 -32.03
N LYS A 300 3.69 5.63 -31.44
CA LYS A 300 4.45 6.70 -32.08
C LYS A 300 5.89 6.30 -32.37
N GLU A 301 6.61 5.72 -31.41
CA GLU A 301 7.99 5.25 -31.63
C GLU A 301 8.09 4.09 -32.61
N LYS A 302 7.00 3.32 -32.80
CA LYS A 302 6.93 2.29 -33.83
C LYS A 302 6.71 2.86 -35.24
N LEU A 303 6.03 3.99 -35.35
CA LEU A 303 5.87 4.70 -36.62
C LEU A 303 7.19 5.37 -37.02
N GLU A 304 7.83 6.10 -36.12
CA GLU A 304 9.11 6.77 -36.37
C GLU A 304 10.24 5.79 -36.69
N SER A 305 10.23 4.57 -36.10
CA SER A 305 11.22 3.53 -36.46
C SER A 305 10.91 2.76 -37.76
N LYS A 306 9.81 3.05 -38.44
CA LYS A 306 9.47 2.52 -39.78
C LYS A 306 9.70 3.52 -40.88
N GLU A 307 9.85 4.79 -40.52
CA GLU A 307 10.11 5.89 -41.49
C GLU A 307 11.61 6.29 -41.53
N ALA A 308 12.44 5.70 -40.67
CA ALA A 308 13.91 5.81 -40.67
C ALA A 308 14.54 4.53 -41.22
#